data_9f9e329febc9412a531fba417a558b7d
#
_entry.id   9f9e329febc9412a531fba417a558b7d
#
_cell.length_a   1.000
_cell.length_b   1.000
_cell.length_c   1.000
_cell.angle_alpha   90.00
_cell.angle_beta   90.00
_cell.angle_gamma   90.00
#
_symmetry.space_group_name_H-M   'P 1'
#
loop_
_entity.id
_entity.type
_entity.pdbx_description
1 polymer ?
#
loop_
_entity_poly.entity_id
_entity_poly.type
_entity_poly.pdbx_seq_one_letter_code
_entity_poly.pdbx_strand_id
1 'polypeptide(L)'
;MHMSTKLEGMPENLTTADRFTGKKVVDREGIQYGKVKHIHINPETMTVAGVTIHEGFHKDYYLSDEYFDKFTDETLLLNIPPVRTDSDVVDIDGHKLGKVKKLHRHPDTYVLETIEVSNGFMHSKVVSKADIWGVGEKIILKLTKDQFKNLD
;
A
#
# COMPACT_ATOMS: atom_id res chain seq x y z
N MET A 1 -14.72 -5.15 21.64
CA MET A 1 -16.13 -4.90 21.82
C MET A 1 -16.91 -5.13 20.55
N HIS A 2 -18.03 -5.68 20.71
CA HIS A 2 -18.86 -6.01 19.60
C HIS A 2 -19.84 -4.90 19.31
N MET A 3 -19.74 -4.33 18.15
CA MET A 3 -20.64 -3.27 17.72
C MET A 3 -21.50 -3.80 16.61
N SER A 4 -22.62 -4.34 16.94
CA SER A 4 -23.47 -4.75 15.87
C SER A 4 -24.73 -3.92 15.86
N THR A 5 -24.94 -3.26 14.76
CA THR A 5 -26.23 -2.71 14.42
C THR A 5 -26.82 -3.72 13.47
N LYS A 6 -27.66 -4.56 13.99
CA LYS A 6 -28.31 -5.55 13.14
C LYS A 6 -29.47 -4.93 12.41
N LEU A 7 -29.41 -4.96 11.12
CA LEU A 7 -30.51 -4.61 10.26
C LEU A 7 -31.29 -5.87 9.92
N GLU A 8 -32.57 -5.73 9.83
CA GLU A 8 -33.41 -6.85 9.41
C GLU A 8 -32.96 -7.34 8.03
N GLY A 9 -32.74 -8.65 7.91
CA GLY A 9 -32.31 -9.25 6.67
C GLY A 9 -30.81 -9.18 6.38
N MET A 10 -30.05 -8.51 7.22
CA MET A 10 -28.60 -8.40 7.02
C MET A 10 -27.88 -9.62 7.60
N PRO A 11 -27.07 -10.34 6.79
CA PRO A 11 -26.23 -11.42 7.32
C PRO A 11 -25.24 -10.91 8.36
N GLU A 12 -24.92 -11.76 9.34
CA GLU A 12 -24.05 -11.39 10.45
C GLU A 12 -22.59 -11.14 10.04
N ASN A 13 -22.16 -11.75 8.95
CA ASN A 13 -20.79 -11.60 8.47
C ASN A 13 -20.55 -10.33 7.65
N LEU A 14 -21.57 -9.52 7.45
CA LEU A 14 -21.45 -8.27 6.72
C LEU A 14 -21.30 -7.09 7.67
N THR A 15 -20.76 -6.01 7.14
CA THR A 15 -20.63 -4.75 7.86
C THR A 15 -20.91 -3.58 6.90
N THR A 16 -20.97 -2.38 7.44
CA THR A 16 -21.19 -1.19 6.63
C THR A 16 -19.87 -0.49 6.33
N ALA A 17 -19.82 0.24 5.21
CA ALA A 17 -18.59 0.89 4.76
C ALA A 17 -18.07 1.94 5.76
N ASP A 18 -18.97 2.64 6.43
CA ASP A 18 -18.59 3.66 7.40
C ASP A 18 -17.87 3.10 8.63
N ARG A 19 -17.99 1.80 8.88
CA ARG A 19 -17.24 1.17 9.97
C ARG A 19 -15.75 1.04 9.69
N PHE A 20 -15.34 1.16 8.44
CA PHE A 20 -13.93 1.09 8.08
C PHE A 20 -13.20 2.41 8.30
N THR A 21 -13.90 3.52 8.27
CA THR A 21 -13.25 4.83 8.48
C THR A 21 -12.79 4.98 9.94
N GLY A 22 -11.62 5.56 10.12
CA GLY A 22 -11.02 5.76 11.43
C GLY A 22 -10.26 4.55 11.96
N LYS A 23 -10.32 3.41 11.29
CA LYS A 23 -9.58 2.23 11.74
C LYS A 23 -8.09 2.39 11.53
N LYS A 24 -7.30 1.88 12.47
CA LYS A 24 -5.85 1.87 12.34
C LYS A 24 -5.43 0.89 11.25
N VAL A 25 -4.43 1.27 10.49
CA VAL A 25 -3.84 0.41 9.46
C VAL A 25 -2.55 -0.16 10.01
N VAL A 26 -2.47 -1.48 10.12
CA VAL A 26 -1.39 -2.16 10.83
C VAL A 26 -0.92 -3.35 9.99
N ASP A 27 0.38 -3.60 9.94
CA ASP A 27 0.90 -4.79 9.29
C ASP A 27 1.01 -5.96 10.28
N ARG A 28 1.50 -7.10 9.79
CA ARG A 28 1.62 -8.32 10.59
C ARG A 28 2.61 -8.20 11.74
N GLU A 29 3.53 -7.24 11.65
CA GLU A 29 4.51 -7.00 12.72
C GLU A 29 4.05 -5.96 13.72
N GLY A 30 2.83 -5.42 13.53
CA GLY A 30 2.26 -4.45 14.44
C GLY A 30 2.63 -3.01 14.13
N ILE A 31 3.30 -2.75 13.02
CA ILE A 31 3.66 -1.39 12.61
C ILE A 31 2.42 -0.68 12.11
N GLN A 32 2.16 0.50 12.67
CA GLN A 32 1.00 1.30 12.31
C GLN A 32 1.34 2.28 11.18
N TYR A 33 0.48 2.32 10.16
CA TYR A 33 0.67 3.17 8.97
C TYR A 33 -0.34 4.32 8.90
N GLY A 34 -1.08 4.56 9.96
CA GLY A 34 -2.07 5.62 10.01
C GLY A 34 -3.47 5.08 10.16
N LYS A 35 -4.44 5.83 9.67
CA LYS A 35 -5.86 5.47 9.78
C LYS A 35 -6.55 5.55 8.44
N VAL A 36 -7.59 4.74 8.26
CA VAL A 36 -8.44 4.79 7.08
C VAL A 36 -9.24 6.09 7.09
N LYS A 37 -9.07 6.89 6.05
CA LYS A 37 -9.82 8.14 5.89
C LYS A 37 -11.02 7.96 4.98
N HIS A 38 -10.83 7.29 3.85
CA HIS A 38 -11.88 7.03 2.87
C HIS A 38 -11.82 5.60 2.35
N ILE A 39 -12.97 5.06 2.02
CA ILE A 39 -13.11 3.80 1.30
C ILE A 39 -13.33 4.15 -0.18
N HIS A 40 -12.57 3.50 -1.05
CA HIS A 40 -12.72 3.66 -2.49
C HIS A 40 -13.43 2.45 -3.07
N ILE A 41 -14.50 2.71 -3.78
CA ILE A 41 -15.35 1.66 -4.36
C ILE A 41 -15.32 1.77 -5.88
N ASN A 42 -15.09 0.66 -6.55
CA ASN A 42 -15.22 0.59 -7.98
C ASN A 42 -16.70 0.53 -8.31
N PRO A 43 -17.28 1.58 -8.96
CA PRO A 43 -18.72 1.60 -9.20
C PRO A 43 -19.20 0.61 -10.25
N GLU A 44 -18.32 0.15 -11.13
CA GLU A 44 -18.69 -0.82 -12.14
C GLU A 44 -18.87 -2.22 -11.57
N THR A 45 -17.98 -2.61 -10.66
CA THR A 45 -18.01 -3.94 -10.05
C THR A 45 -18.68 -3.93 -8.69
N MET A 46 -18.91 -2.75 -8.11
CA MET A 46 -19.46 -2.59 -6.77
C MET A 46 -18.61 -3.22 -5.68
N THR A 47 -17.30 -3.22 -5.88
CA THR A 47 -16.34 -3.78 -4.93
C THR A 47 -15.44 -2.70 -4.35
N VAL A 48 -14.90 -2.97 -3.17
CA VAL A 48 -13.89 -2.11 -2.55
C VAL A 48 -12.59 -2.24 -3.33
N ALA A 49 -12.08 -1.14 -3.84
CA ALA A 49 -10.82 -1.10 -4.58
C ALA A 49 -9.63 -0.81 -3.66
N GLY A 50 -9.85 -0.02 -2.62
CA GLY A 50 -8.79 0.38 -1.71
C GLY A 50 -9.26 1.39 -0.69
N VAL A 51 -8.31 1.99 0.00
CA VAL A 51 -8.58 3.00 1.04
C VAL A 51 -7.62 4.17 0.88
N THR A 52 -8.02 5.34 1.37
CA THR A 52 -7.11 6.45 1.62
C THR A 52 -6.58 6.32 3.04
N ILE A 53 -5.27 6.37 3.20
CA ILE A 53 -4.62 6.35 4.50
C ILE A 53 -4.16 7.75 4.86
N HIS A 54 -4.50 8.16 6.09
CA HIS A 54 -4.06 9.41 6.68
C HIS A 54 -3.13 9.12 7.85
N GLU A 55 -1.94 9.72 7.81
CA GLU A 55 -0.92 9.52 8.84
C GLU A 55 -0.32 10.86 9.23
N GLY A 56 -0.92 11.52 10.22
CA GLY A 56 -0.40 12.75 10.80
C GLY A 56 -0.08 13.82 9.78
N PHE A 57 1.19 14.23 9.72
CA PHE A 57 1.66 15.28 8.82
C PHE A 57 2.03 14.78 7.43
N HIS A 58 1.99 13.49 7.21
CA HIS A 58 2.30 12.93 5.90
C HIS A 58 1.15 13.17 4.94
N LYS A 59 1.48 13.24 3.67
CA LYS A 59 0.47 13.36 2.62
C LYS A 59 -0.36 12.09 2.59
N ASP A 60 -1.70 12.23 2.50
CA ASP A 60 -2.59 11.10 2.34
C ASP A 60 -2.21 10.29 1.10
N TYR A 61 -2.37 8.99 1.16
CA TYR A 61 -2.06 8.14 0.02
C TYR A 61 -3.09 7.03 -0.14
N TYR A 62 -3.20 6.56 -1.37
CA TYR A 62 -4.09 5.48 -1.73
C TYR A 62 -3.41 4.13 -1.52
N LEU A 63 -4.13 3.18 -0.94
CA LEU A 63 -3.65 1.82 -0.78
C LEU A 63 -4.67 0.86 -1.38
N SER A 64 -4.27 0.09 -2.40
CA SER A 64 -5.15 -0.85 -3.07
C SER A 64 -5.44 -2.08 -2.22
N ASP A 65 -6.51 -2.77 -2.53
CA ASP A 65 -6.96 -3.95 -1.78
C ASP A 65 -5.98 -5.12 -1.84
N GLU A 66 -5.01 -5.11 -2.75
CA GLU A 66 -3.98 -6.16 -2.79
C GLU A 66 -3.17 -6.26 -1.50
N TYR A 67 -3.13 -5.18 -0.72
CA TYR A 67 -2.42 -5.14 0.55
C TYR A 67 -3.25 -5.65 1.73
N PHE A 68 -4.54 -5.85 1.54
CA PHE A 68 -5.44 -6.17 2.64
C PHE A 68 -5.38 -7.63 3.01
N ASP A 69 -5.24 -7.90 4.30
CA ASP A 69 -5.44 -9.24 4.85
C ASP A 69 -6.90 -9.35 5.34
N LYS A 70 -7.26 -8.52 6.31
CA LYS A 70 -8.62 -8.51 6.84
C LYS A 70 -8.89 -7.26 7.65
N PHE A 71 -10.17 -6.97 7.83
CA PHE A 71 -10.63 -5.99 8.81
C PHE A 71 -10.96 -6.69 10.11
N THR A 72 -10.56 -6.07 11.22
CA THR A 72 -11.03 -6.41 12.55
C THR A 72 -11.90 -5.27 13.06
N ASP A 73 -12.41 -5.37 14.29
CA ASP A 73 -13.21 -4.28 14.87
C ASP A 73 -12.44 -2.98 14.98
N GLU A 74 -11.13 -3.03 15.12
CA GLU A 74 -10.30 -1.84 15.36
C GLU A 74 -9.28 -1.55 14.27
N THR A 75 -8.95 -2.53 13.43
CA THR A 75 -7.85 -2.39 12.49
C THR A 75 -8.17 -2.86 11.08
N LEU A 76 -7.47 -2.28 10.12
CA LEU A 76 -7.26 -2.87 8.81
C LEU A 76 -5.88 -3.54 8.87
N LEU A 77 -5.86 -4.85 8.79
CA LEU A 77 -4.62 -5.63 8.85
C LEU A 77 -4.10 -5.85 7.44
N LEU A 78 -2.83 -5.52 7.24
CA LEU A 78 -2.17 -5.65 5.93
C LEU A 78 -1.37 -6.94 5.82
N ASN A 79 -1.32 -7.49 4.61
CA ASN A 79 -0.48 -8.65 4.29
C ASN A 79 1.00 -8.28 4.28
N ILE A 80 1.29 -7.13 3.70
CA ILE A 80 2.66 -6.63 3.54
C ILE A 80 2.66 -5.12 3.79
N PRO A 81 3.82 -4.55 4.15
CA PRO A 81 3.92 -3.10 4.29
C PRO A 81 3.62 -2.40 2.96
N PRO A 82 2.99 -1.23 2.99
CA PRO A 82 2.66 -0.51 1.76
C PRO A 82 3.89 0.11 1.10
N VAL A 83 3.92 0.06 -0.22
CA VAL A 83 4.89 0.80 -1.02
C VAL A 83 4.39 2.23 -1.15
N ARG A 84 5.21 3.19 -0.78
CA ARG A 84 4.83 4.61 -0.77
C ARG A 84 5.85 5.47 -1.51
N THR A 85 5.40 6.62 -2.01
CA THR A 85 6.32 7.64 -2.52
C THR A 85 7.25 8.11 -1.41
N ASP A 86 8.45 8.49 -1.79
CA ASP A 86 9.55 8.92 -0.91
C ASP A 86 10.13 7.81 -0.02
N SER A 87 9.70 6.58 -0.17
CA SER A 87 10.35 5.45 0.51
C SER A 87 11.76 5.26 -0.03
N ASP A 88 12.72 5.01 0.86
CA ASP A 88 14.08 4.68 0.46
C ASP A 88 14.11 3.34 -0.26
N VAL A 89 14.91 3.26 -1.31
CA VAL A 89 15.10 2.03 -2.09
C VAL A 89 16.55 1.63 -2.02
N VAL A 90 16.77 0.36 -1.67
CA VAL A 90 18.11 -0.22 -1.57
C VAL A 90 18.20 -1.44 -2.50
N ASP A 91 19.43 -1.81 -2.87
CA ASP A 91 19.66 -3.03 -3.65
C ASP A 91 19.65 -4.25 -2.73
N ILE A 92 19.88 -5.43 -3.32
CA ILE A 92 19.85 -6.68 -2.56
C ILE A 92 20.93 -6.73 -1.47
N ASP A 93 22.00 -5.96 -1.61
CA ASP A 93 23.11 -5.90 -0.65
C ASP A 93 22.96 -4.73 0.34
N GLY A 94 21.88 -3.96 0.24
CA GLY A 94 21.61 -2.86 1.15
C GLY A 94 22.15 -1.50 0.71
N HIS A 95 22.72 -1.39 -0.50
CA HIS A 95 23.21 -0.11 -1.01
C HIS A 95 22.05 0.79 -1.41
N LYS A 96 22.08 2.05 -0.98
CA LYS A 96 21.03 3.01 -1.33
C LYS A 96 21.05 3.32 -2.82
N LEU A 97 19.88 3.20 -3.46
CA LEU A 97 19.71 3.48 -4.87
C LEU A 97 18.97 4.79 -5.12
N GLY A 98 18.13 5.20 -4.19
CA GLY A 98 17.33 6.41 -4.32
C GLY A 98 16.04 6.30 -3.53
N LYS A 99 15.03 7.00 -4.01
CA LYS A 99 13.70 7.02 -3.40
C LYS A 99 12.64 6.76 -4.45
N VAL A 100 11.50 6.25 -4.01
CA VAL A 100 10.34 6.08 -4.89
C VAL A 100 9.83 7.46 -5.27
N LYS A 101 9.83 7.77 -6.57
CA LYS A 101 9.31 9.01 -7.11
C LYS A 101 7.85 8.89 -7.51
N LYS A 102 7.49 7.79 -8.15
CA LYS A 102 6.12 7.52 -8.60
C LYS A 102 5.79 6.06 -8.47
N LEU A 103 4.51 5.80 -8.28
CA LEU A 103 3.92 4.47 -8.30
C LEU A 103 3.03 4.38 -9.54
N HIS A 104 3.20 3.32 -10.32
CA HIS A 104 2.39 3.08 -11.51
C HIS A 104 1.48 1.88 -11.26
N ARG A 105 0.20 2.11 -11.37
CA ARG A 105 -0.83 1.12 -11.10
C ARG A 105 -1.59 0.80 -12.37
N HIS A 106 -2.07 -0.43 -12.45
CA HIS A 106 -2.93 -0.84 -13.55
C HIS A 106 -4.18 0.05 -13.55
N PRO A 107 -4.58 0.60 -14.71
CA PRO A 107 -5.70 1.55 -14.76
C PRO A 107 -7.05 0.96 -14.36
N ASP A 108 -7.25 -0.34 -14.54
CA ASP A 108 -8.53 -0.98 -14.22
C ASP A 108 -8.55 -1.63 -12.84
N THR A 109 -7.47 -2.30 -12.45
CA THR A 109 -7.40 -3.05 -11.19
C THR A 109 -6.75 -2.28 -10.06
N TYR A 110 -6.03 -1.20 -10.38
CA TYR A 110 -5.25 -0.38 -9.43
C TYR A 110 -4.14 -1.15 -8.72
N VAL A 111 -3.81 -2.33 -9.20
CA VAL A 111 -2.69 -3.13 -8.69
C VAL A 111 -1.38 -2.45 -9.08
N LEU A 112 -0.44 -2.39 -8.14
CA LEU A 112 0.89 -1.82 -8.39
C LEU A 112 1.62 -2.68 -9.43
N GLU A 113 2.13 -2.03 -10.47
CA GLU A 113 2.89 -2.71 -11.53
C GLU A 113 4.37 -2.36 -11.50
N THR A 114 4.69 -1.08 -11.42
CA THR A 114 6.07 -0.60 -11.40
C THR A 114 6.22 0.56 -10.43
N ILE A 115 7.46 0.81 -10.04
CA ILE A 115 7.83 2.02 -9.30
C ILE A 115 8.90 2.75 -10.08
N GLU A 116 8.90 4.08 -10.01
CA GLU A 116 10.02 4.90 -10.48
C GLU A 116 10.90 5.24 -9.31
N VAL A 117 12.18 4.96 -9.44
CA VAL A 117 13.18 5.23 -8.41
C VAL A 117 14.13 6.31 -8.92
N SER A 118 14.33 7.35 -8.12
CA SER A 118 15.19 8.47 -8.47
C SER A 118 16.13 8.80 -7.32
N ASN A 119 17.36 9.21 -7.64
CA ASN A 119 18.31 9.69 -6.65
C ASN A 119 18.35 11.23 -6.59
N GLY A 120 17.42 11.90 -7.26
CA GLY A 120 17.27 13.34 -7.22
C GLY A 120 18.02 14.10 -8.31
N PHE A 121 19.11 13.56 -8.84
CA PHE A 121 19.94 14.21 -9.85
C PHE A 121 19.95 13.50 -11.19
N MET A 122 19.67 12.23 -11.17
CA MET A 122 19.77 11.37 -12.32
C MET A 122 18.40 11.03 -12.87
N HIS A 123 18.42 10.42 -14.04
CA HIS A 123 17.17 9.88 -14.60
C HIS A 123 16.57 8.86 -13.68
N SER A 124 15.25 8.87 -13.60
CA SER A 124 14.53 7.84 -12.88
C SER A 124 14.67 6.51 -13.58
N LYS A 125 14.70 5.45 -12.79
CA LYS A 125 14.65 4.07 -13.29
C LYS A 125 13.30 3.49 -12.98
N VAL A 126 12.75 2.73 -13.90
CA VAL A 126 11.48 2.02 -13.71
C VAL A 126 11.78 0.60 -13.28
N VAL A 127 11.24 0.21 -12.13
CA VAL A 127 11.46 -1.11 -11.54
C VAL A 127 10.14 -1.85 -11.48
N SER A 128 10.12 -3.08 -12.00
CA SER A 128 8.94 -3.94 -11.94
C SER A 128 8.69 -4.37 -10.50
N LYS A 129 7.42 -4.50 -10.13
CA LYS A 129 7.02 -5.09 -8.87
C LYS A 129 7.67 -6.46 -8.65
N ALA A 130 7.86 -7.23 -9.73
CA ALA A 130 8.49 -8.55 -9.65
C ALA A 130 9.93 -8.49 -9.15
N ASP A 131 10.60 -7.36 -9.27
CA ASP A 131 11.97 -7.16 -8.82
C ASP A 131 12.07 -6.62 -7.39
N ILE A 132 10.95 -6.47 -6.70
CA ILE A 132 10.93 -6.08 -5.28
C ILE A 132 11.03 -7.34 -4.44
N TRP A 133 12.09 -7.42 -3.63
CA TRP A 133 12.28 -8.54 -2.72
C TRP A 133 11.46 -8.37 -1.44
N GLY A 134 11.42 -7.18 -0.91
CA GLY A 134 10.70 -6.90 0.32
C GLY A 134 10.39 -5.44 0.51
N VAL A 135 9.39 -5.16 1.33
CA VAL A 135 8.95 -3.82 1.67
C VAL A 135 8.84 -3.70 3.18
N GLY A 136 9.45 -2.66 3.73
CA GLY A 136 9.43 -2.34 5.15
C GLY A 136 9.70 -0.85 5.28
N GLU A 137 10.57 -0.46 6.21
CA GLU A 137 11.04 0.93 6.25
C GLU A 137 11.69 1.32 4.95
N LYS A 138 12.33 0.36 4.29
CA LYS A 138 12.97 0.52 2.99
C LYS A 138 12.40 -0.50 2.04
N ILE A 139 12.44 -0.17 0.76
CA ILE A 139 12.11 -1.11 -0.30
C ILE A 139 13.42 -1.78 -0.72
N ILE A 140 13.45 -3.10 -0.66
CA ILE A 140 14.63 -3.89 -1.03
C ILE A 140 14.36 -4.56 -2.36
N LEU A 141 15.23 -4.30 -3.34
CA LEU A 141 15.12 -4.90 -4.66
C LEU A 141 15.88 -6.23 -4.72
N LYS A 142 15.48 -7.08 -5.64
CA LYS A 142 16.22 -8.32 -5.97
C LYS A 142 17.48 -8.02 -6.77
N LEU A 143 17.59 -6.81 -7.30
CA LEU A 143 18.66 -6.38 -8.19
C LEU A 143 19.88 -5.93 -7.39
N THR A 144 21.07 -6.11 -7.99
CA THR A 144 22.27 -5.45 -7.52
C THR A 144 22.29 -4.01 -8.02
N LYS A 145 23.18 -3.19 -7.45
CA LYS A 145 23.36 -1.80 -7.88
C LYS A 145 23.68 -1.70 -9.38
N ASP A 146 24.55 -2.62 -9.86
CA ASP A 146 24.92 -2.63 -11.28
C ASP A 146 23.74 -3.01 -12.17
N GLN A 147 22.96 -4.00 -11.77
CA GLN A 147 21.75 -4.37 -12.51
C GLN A 147 20.76 -3.22 -12.54
N PHE A 148 20.59 -2.51 -11.42
CA PHE A 148 19.72 -1.34 -11.34
C PHE A 148 20.18 -0.25 -12.30
N LYS A 149 21.48 0.05 -12.34
CA LYS A 149 22.04 1.07 -13.22
C LYS A 149 21.79 0.77 -14.70
N ASN A 150 21.69 -0.51 -15.05
CA ASN A 150 21.49 -0.94 -16.43
C ASN A 150 20.02 -1.01 -16.83
N LEU A 151 19.09 -0.67 -15.95
CA LEU A 151 17.68 -0.53 -16.31
C LEU A 151 17.47 0.69 -17.19
N ASP A 152 16.48 0.59 -18.06
CA ASP A 152 16.09 1.69 -18.94
C ASP A 152 15.31 2.80 -18.23
#